data_26626f54156b66478cd711ed64d103e3
#
_entry.id   26626f54156b66478cd711ed64d103e3
#
_cell.length_a   1.000
_cell.length_b   1.000
_cell.length_c   1.000
_cell.angle_alpha   90.00
_cell.angle_beta   90.00
_cell.angle_gamma   90.00
#
_symmetry.space_group_name_H-M   'P 1'
#
loop_
_entity.id
_entity.type
_entity.pdbx_description
1 polymer ?
#
loop_
_entity_poly.entity_id
_entity_poly.type
_entity_poly.pdbx_seq_one_letter_code
_entity_poly.pdbx_strand_id
1 'polypeptide(L)'
;YYLGTMSREMEGAFYCMDSTGVMTELFDGVGNANGLDWDVKRDLFYFNDTPTYKTDVFTFKDGKLSDRRTVTKYHGIGNPDGMTMDMDGMLWVALWGGYRIVRLNPYSGEIIDYIELPVANVASCIFGGDDFSELFITTASHYTDLREQPLAGSVFRVKTQTCGKPIYRFKGDRKYD
;
A
#
# COMPACT_ATOMS: atom_id res chain seq x y z
N TYR A 1 3.75 15.71 1.84
CA TYR A 1 4.31 14.36 1.78
C TYR A 1 3.89 13.59 3.02
N TYR A 2 3.53 12.31 2.85
CA TYR A 2 3.12 11.44 3.96
C TYR A 2 4.16 10.34 4.13
N LEU A 3 4.49 10.03 5.37
CA LEU A 3 5.47 9.00 5.72
C LEU A 3 5.13 8.37 7.06
N GLY A 4 5.53 7.13 7.22
CA GLY A 4 5.38 6.43 8.48
C GLY A 4 6.68 5.79 8.92
N THR A 5 6.75 5.40 10.16
CA THR A 5 7.88 4.74 10.77
C THR A 5 7.57 3.27 11.07
N MET A 6 8.59 2.52 11.42
CA MET A 6 8.50 1.13 11.85
C MET A 6 9.00 1.00 13.27
N SER A 7 8.27 0.26 14.10
CA SER A 7 8.68 -0.13 15.46
C SER A 7 8.20 -1.55 15.76
N ARG A 8 9.03 -2.37 16.38
CA ARG A 8 8.63 -3.71 16.84
C ARG A 8 7.69 -3.66 18.03
N GLU A 9 7.71 -2.57 18.79
CA GLU A 9 6.94 -2.36 20.04
C GLU A 9 5.66 -1.55 19.79
N MET A 10 5.27 -1.36 18.52
CA MET A 10 4.12 -0.52 18.13
C MET A 10 4.25 0.95 18.57
N GLU A 11 5.48 1.47 18.64
CA GLU A 11 5.80 2.86 19.05
C GLU A 11 6.05 3.77 17.84
N GLY A 12 5.85 3.26 16.63
CA GLY A 12 5.94 4.05 15.40
C GLY A 12 4.76 5.01 15.26
N ALA A 13 4.91 5.94 14.32
CA ALA A 13 3.88 6.93 14.04
C ALA A 13 3.78 7.24 12.54
N PHE A 14 2.71 7.91 12.16
CA PHE A 14 2.44 8.38 10.81
C PHE A 14 2.40 9.90 10.76
N TYR A 15 3.09 10.48 9.77
CA TYR A 15 3.36 11.91 9.70
C TYR A 15 2.94 12.50 8.36
N CYS A 16 2.64 13.78 8.38
CA CYS A 16 2.57 14.65 7.21
C CYS A 16 3.72 15.65 7.24
N MET A 17 4.43 15.81 6.14
CA MET A 17 5.41 16.87 5.92
C MET A 17 4.83 17.86 4.91
N ASP A 18 4.77 19.13 5.28
CA ASP A 18 4.31 20.22 4.39
C ASP A 18 5.40 20.66 3.38
N SER A 19 5.07 21.66 2.56
CA SER A 19 6.00 22.20 1.56
C SER A 19 7.19 22.96 2.14
N THR A 20 7.15 23.32 3.41
CA THR A 20 8.25 24.00 4.13
C THR A 20 9.18 23.00 4.86
N GLY A 21 8.83 21.71 4.85
CA GLY A 21 9.57 20.65 5.53
C GLY A 21 9.16 20.45 7.00
N VAL A 22 8.12 21.12 7.46
CA VAL A 22 7.58 20.92 8.81
C VAL A 22 6.81 19.62 8.87
N MET A 23 7.18 18.77 9.84
CA MET A 23 6.53 17.49 10.09
C MET A 23 5.48 17.62 11.18
N THR A 24 4.29 17.07 10.92
CA THR A 24 3.20 16.96 11.88
C THR A 24 2.84 15.49 12.05
N GLU A 25 2.82 15.00 13.27
CA GLU A 25 2.31 13.67 13.60
C GLU A 25 0.79 13.64 13.44
N LEU A 26 0.30 12.62 12.73
CA LEU A 26 -1.13 12.43 12.47
C LEU A 26 -1.73 11.39 13.40
N PHE A 27 -1.01 10.31 13.68
CA PHE A 27 -1.34 9.29 14.69
C PHE A 27 -0.11 8.45 15.04
N ASP A 28 -0.11 7.85 16.22
CA ASP A 28 0.88 6.95 16.78
C ASP A 28 0.40 5.49 16.84
N GLY A 29 1.14 4.63 17.56
CA GLY A 29 0.79 3.23 17.73
C GLY A 29 0.95 2.39 16.46
N VAL A 30 1.92 2.73 15.60
CA VAL A 30 2.19 2.07 14.34
C VAL A 30 3.31 1.05 14.52
N GLY A 31 3.08 -0.18 14.06
CA GLY A 31 4.08 -1.23 14.06
C GLY A 31 4.98 -1.19 12.83
N ASN A 32 4.41 -1.17 11.65
CA ASN A 32 5.12 -1.04 10.39
C ASN A 32 4.21 -0.34 9.37
N ALA A 33 4.36 0.98 9.27
CA ALA A 33 3.65 1.79 8.29
C ALA A 33 4.01 1.32 6.88
N ASN A 34 3.00 0.86 6.15
CA ASN A 34 3.21 0.25 4.85
C ASN A 34 2.26 0.84 3.79
N GLY A 35 1.54 0.02 3.05
CA GLY A 35 0.69 0.47 1.96
C GLY A 35 -0.27 1.59 2.36
N LEU A 36 -0.38 2.60 1.50
CA LEU A 36 -1.27 3.74 1.70
C LEU A 36 -1.78 4.26 0.35
N ASP A 37 -3.03 4.67 0.33
CA ASP A 37 -3.61 5.36 -0.83
C ASP A 37 -4.85 6.19 -0.43
N TRP A 38 -5.28 7.09 -1.33
CA TRP A 38 -6.40 8.01 -1.12
C TRP A 38 -7.52 7.79 -2.13
N ASP A 39 -8.75 7.73 -1.66
CA ASP A 39 -9.93 8.02 -2.46
C ASP A 39 -10.32 9.50 -2.25
N VAL A 40 -9.73 10.38 -3.06
CA VAL A 40 -9.97 11.82 -2.95
C VAL A 40 -11.42 12.21 -3.28
N LYS A 41 -12.16 11.38 -4.04
CA LYS A 41 -13.56 11.66 -4.38
C LYS A 41 -14.49 11.46 -3.19
N ARG A 42 -14.06 10.66 -2.19
CA ARG A 42 -14.85 10.30 -1.02
C ARG A 42 -14.23 10.78 0.29
N ASP A 43 -13.15 11.57 0.22
CA ASP A 43 -12.40 12.04 1.39
C ASP A 43 -11.93 10.87 2.28
N LEU A 44 -11.40 9.79 1.67
CA LEU A 44 -10.92 8.61 2.39
C LEU A 44 -9.41 8.40 2.20
N PHE A 45 -8.77 7.93 3.26
CA PHE A 45 -7.38 7.50 3.31
C PHE A 45 -7.30 6.07 3.80
N TYR A 46 -6.65 5.20 3.04
CA TYR A 46 -6.43 3.79 3.38
C TYR A 46 -5.01 3.55 3.83
N PHE A 47 -4.86 2.68 4.81
CA PHE A 47 -3.57 2.45 5.46
C PHE A 47 -3.40 0.99 5.89
N ASN A 48 -2.22 0.42 5.57
CA ASN A 48 -1.77 -0.88 6.05
C ASN A 48 -0.74 -0.68 7.16
N ASP A 49 -1.01 -1.27 8.31
CA ASP A 49 -0.01 -1.50 9.35
C ASP A 49 0.25 -3.01 9.41
N THR A 50 1.36 -3.45 8.85
CA THR A 50 1.65 -4.86 8.56
C THR A 50 1.42 -5.81 9.74
N PRO A 51 1.94 -5.58 10.96
CA PRO A 51 1.77 -6.49 12.09
C PRO A 51 0.33 -6.56 12.62
N THR A 52 -0.55 -5.67 12.19
CA THR A 52 -1.96 -5.70 12.58
C THR A 52 -2.79 -6.63 11.68
N TYR A 53 -2.24 -7.11 10.56
CA TYR A 53 -2.90 -7.96 9.56
C TYR A 53 -4.17 -7.36 8.96
N LYS A 54 -4.26 -6.03 8.85
CA LYS A 54 -5.47 -5.36 8.38
C LYS A 54 -5.17 -4.14 7.51
N THR A 55 -6.16 -3.80 6.68
CA THR A 55 -6.29 -2.48 6.06
C THR A 55 -7.29 -1.67 6.88
N ASP A 56 -6.89 -0.50 7.31
CA ASP A 56 -7.77 0.49 7.92
C ASP A 56 -8.11 1.61 6.92
N VAL A 57 -9.22 2.29 7.18
CA VAL A 57 -9.63 3.50 6.47
C VAL A 57 -9.92 4.62 7.46
N PHE A 58 -9.59 5.84 7.06
CA PHE A 58 -9.86 7.07 7.79
C PHE A 58 -10.68 8.01 6.91
N THR A 59 -11.47 8.87 7.52
CA THR A 59 -11.94 10.10 6.88
C THR A 59 -10.75 11.05 6.77
N PHE A 60 -10.49 11.57 5.56
CA PHE A 60 -9.39 12.50 5.28
C PHE A 60 -9.96 13.81 4.76
N LYS A 61 -10.01 14.82 5.61
CA LYS A 61 -10.57 16.13 5.27
C LYS A 61 -9.69 17.26 5.79
N ASP A 62 -9.42 18.24 4.95
CA ASP A 62 -8.62 19.44 5.29
C ASP A 62 -7.25 19.06 5.92
N GLY A 63 -6.61 17.99 5.41
CA GLY A 63 -5.32 17.49 5.90
C GLY A 63 -5.39 16.73 7.22
N LYS A 64 -6.59 16.48 7.76
CA LYS A 64 -6.81 15.77 9.03
C LYS A 64 -7.38 14.38 8.78
N LEU A 65 -7.00 13.45 9.68
CA LEU A 65 -7.51 12.08 9.72
C LEU A 65 -8.46 11.93 10.91
N SER A 66 -9.61 11.29 10.68
CA SER A 66 -10.61 10.94 11.70
C SER A 66 -11.29 9.61 11.39
N ASP A 67 -12.15 9.16 12.28
CA ASP A 67 -13.07 8.02 12.07
C ASP A 67 -12.39 6.73 11.58
N ARG A 68 -11.24 6.38 12.19
CA ARG A 68 -10.50 5.15 11.86
C ARG A 68 -11.40 3.93 12.03
N ARG A 69 -11.49 3.10 10.99
CA ARG A 69 -12.19 1.81 11.01
C ARG A 69 -11.48 0.77 10.18
N THR A 70 -11.61 -0.50 10.54
CA THR A 70 -11.03 -1.61 9.77
C THR A 70 -11.89 -1.93 8.56
N VAL A 71 -11.26 -2.01 7.39
CA VAL A 71 -11.88 -2.44 6.13
C VAL A 71 -11.90 -3.97 6.06
N THR A 72 -10.74 -4.61 6.23
CA THR A 72 -10.61 -6.06 6.16
C THR A 72 -9.41 -6.57 6.96
N LYS A 73 -9.36 -7.88 7.20
CA LYS A 73 -8.26 -8.59 7.86
C LYS A 73 -7.73 -9.72 6.99
N TYR A 74 -6.41 -9.92 6.96
CA TYR A 74 -5.71 -10.87 6.08
C TYR A 74 -5.19 -12.12 6.81
N HIS A 75 -5.74 -12.46 7.96
CA HIS A 75 -5.27 -13.61 8.74
C HIS A 75 -5.21 -14.90 7.91
N GLY A 76 -4.04 -15.55 7.88
CA GLY A 76 -3.83 -16.84 7.20
C GLY A 76 -3.59 -16.75 5.69
N ILE A 77 -3.61 -15.56 5.08
CA ILE A 77 -3.38 -15.39 3.63
C ILE A 77 -2.17 -14.52 3.28
N GLY A 78 -1.48 -13.96 4.27
CA GLY A 78 -0.31 -13.09 4.15
C GLY A 78 -0.45 -11.81 4.98
N ASN A 79 0.62 -11.02 4.99
CA ASN A 79 0.67 -9.75 5.72
C ASN A 79 0.49 -8.58 4.74
N PRO A 80 -0.42 -7.63 4.98
CA PRO A 80 -0.60 -6.49 4.09
C PRO A 80 0.67 -5.63 4.06
N ASP A 81 1.15 -5.36 2.84
CA ASP A 81 2.35 -4.59 2.57
C ASP A 81 1.99 -3.38 1.72
N GLY A 82 2.69 -3.07 0.63
CA GLY A 82 2.35 -1.97 -0.25
C GLY A 82 0.97 -2.11 -0.91
N MET A 83 0.35 -0.99 -1.28
CA MET A 83 -0.93 -0.99 -2.00
C MET A 83 -1.08 0.19 -2.96
N THR A 84 -2.01 0.05 -3.89
CA THR A 84 -2.48 1.13 -4.79
C THR A 84 -3.96 0.97 -5.07
N MET A 85 -4.62 2.06 -5.47
CA MET A 85 -6.05 2.08 -5.83
C MET A 85 -6.21 2.18 -7.35
N ASP A 86 -7.17 1.42 -7.89
CA ASP A 86 -7.57 1.54 -9.29
C ASP A 86 -8.65 2.62 -9.53
N MET A 87 -8.99 2.86 -10.81
CA MET A 87 -10.00 3.84 -11.21
C MET A 87 -11.42 3.48 -10.80
N ASP A 88 -11.68 2.18 -10.53
CA ASP A 88 -12.97 1.69 -10.01
C ASP A 88 -13.09 1.92 -8.49
N GLY A 89 -12.02 2.39 -7.84
CA GLY A 89 -11.94 2.62 -6.41
C GLY A 89 -11.64 1.35 -5.59
N MET A 90 -11.15 0.27 -6.25
CA MET A 90 -10.71 -0.94 -5.56
C MET A 90 -9.24 -0.84 -5.17
N LEU A 91 -8.87 -1.42 -4.03
CA LEU A 91 -7.49 -1.48 -3.56
C LEU A 91 -6.80 -2.75 -4.07
N TRP A 92 -5.57 -2.59 -4.56
CA TRP A 92 -4.66 -3.68 -4.87
C TRP A 92 -3.61 -3.75 -3.79
N VAL A 93 -3.63 -4.83 -3.00
CA VAL A 93 -2.81 -4.97 -1.79
C VAL A 93 -1.83 -6.12 -1.96
N ALA A 94 -0.55 -5.83 -1.83
CA ALA A 94 0.50 -6.84 -1.77
C ALA A 94 0.44 -7.58 -0.44
N LEU A 95 0.57 -8.92 -0.49
CA LEU A 95 0.57 -9.76 0.70
C LEU A 95 1.93 -10.43 0.88
N TRP A 96 2.72 -9.90 1.81
CA TRP A 96 4.00 -10.50 2.21
C TRP A 96 3.79 -11.88 2.83
N GLY A 97 4.51 -12.88 2.32
CA GLY A 97 4.32 -14.28 2.68
C GLY A 97 3.06 -14.94 2.07
N GLY A 98 2.29 -14.18 1.26
CA GLY A 98 1.00 -14.61 0.73
C GLY A 98 1.02 -15.06 -0.74
N TYR A 99 2.14 -14.95 -1.45
CA TYR A 99 2.27 -15.32 -2.87
C TYR A 99 1.30 -14.62 -3.80
N ARG A 100 0.79 -13.43 -3.43
CA ARG A 100 -0.25 -12.76 -4.25
C ARG A 100 -0.37 -11.27 -3.99
N ILE A 101 -0.98 -10.61 -4.97
CA ILE A 101 -1.71 -9.35 -4.82
C ILE A 101 -3.19 -9.69 -4.72
N VAL A 102 -3.93 -9.05 -3.82
CA VAL A 102 -5.40 -9.15 -3.78
C VAL A 102 -6.03 -7.85 -4.25
N ARG A 103 -7.16 -7.95 -4.97
CA ARG A 103 -8.04 -6.84 -5.30
C ARG A 103 -9.18 -6.81 -4.27
N LEU A 104 -9.21 -5.76 -3.47
CA LEU A 104 -10.13 -5.59 -2.35
C LEU A 104 -11.18 -4.53 -2.69
N ASN A 105 -12.45 -4.85 -2.49
CA ASN A 105 -13.50 -3.85 -2.45
C ASN A 105 -13.50 -3.17 -1.07
N PRO A 106 -13.05 -1.90 -0.95
CA PRO A 106 -12.89 -1.26 0.35
C PRO A 106 -14.21 -0.84 0.99
N TYR A 107 -15.32 -0.93 0.26
CA TYR A 107 -16.66 -0.59 0.77
C TYR A 107 -17.36 -1.77 1.41
N SER A 108 -17.16 -3.00 0.88
CA SER A 108 -17.69 -4.23 1.46
C SER A 108 -16.68 -4.96 2.36
N GLY A 109 -15.37 -4.68 2.21
CA GLY A 109 -14.29 -5.41 2.86
C GLY A 109 -13.98 -6.77 2.23
N GLU A 110 -14.56 -7.08 1.06
CA GLU A 110 -14.40 -8.36 0.37
C GLU A 110 -13.22 -8.33 -0.60
N ILE A 111 -12.43 -9.41 -0.60
CA ILE A 111 -11.45 -9.69 -1.66
C ILE A 111 -12.23 -10.21 -2.85
N ILE A 112 -12.21 -9.47 -3.96
CA ILE A 112 -13.02 -9.75 -5.16
C ILE A 112 -12.20 -10.39 -6.28
N ASP A 113 -10.86 -10.30 -6.21
CA ASP A 113 -9.95 -10.89 -7.20
C ASP A 113 -8.54 -11.00 -6.61
N TYR A 114 -7.63 -11.73 -7.29
CA TYR A 114 -6.23 -11.81 -6.90
C TYR A 114 -5.33 -12.20 -8.08
N ILE A 115 -4.03 -11.87 -7.96
CA ILE A 115 -2.98 -12.29 -8.87
C ILE A 115 -1.98 -13.13 -8.08
N GLU A 116 -1.80 -14.39 -8.45
CA GLU A 116 -0.78 -15.26 -7.85
C GLU A 116 0.61 -14.96 -8.44
N LEU A 117 1.63 -15.03 -7.57
CA LEU A 117 3.03 -14.89 -7.93
C LEU A 117 3.83 -16.11 -7.49
N PRO A 118 4.90 -16.46 -8.23
CA PRO A 118 5.74 -17.64 -7.91
C PRO A 118 6.71 -17.37 -6.73
N VAL A 119 6.50 -16.33 -5.95
CA VAL A 119 7.34 -15.90 -4.83
C VAL A 119 6.50 -15.47 -3.63
N ALA A 120 6.95 -15.81 -2.41
CA ALA A 120 6.18 -15.58 -1.19
C ALA A 120 6.05 -14.09 -0.86
N ASN A 121 7.17 -13.35 -0.93
CA ASN A 121 7.27 -12.00 -0.39
C ASN A 121 6.90 -10.96 -1.45
N VAL A 122 5.61 -10.79 -1.67
CA VAL A 122 5.06 -9.75 -2.54
C VAL A 122 4.99 -8.46 -1.73
N ALA A 123 5.79 -7.44 -2.13
CA ALA A 123 6.07 -6.29 -1.29
C ALA A 123 5.24 -5.04 -1.65
N SER A 124 5.07 -4.74 -2.93
CA SER A 124 4.29 -3.55 -3.33
C SER A 124 3.78 -3.68 -4.74
N CYS A 125 2.86 -2.79 -5.12
CA CYS A 125 2.37 -2.69 -6.48
C CYS A 125 1.99 -1.25 -6.84
N ILE A 126 2.07 -0.94 -8.13
CA ILE A 126 1.66 0.36 -8.70
C ILE A 126 1.22 0.19 -10.15
N PHE A 127 0.22 0.91 -10.56
CA PHE A 127 -0.18 0.98 -11.96
C PHE A 127 0.76 1.86 -12.77
N GLY A 128 1.03 1.44 -14.00
CA GLY A 128 1.89 2.14 -14.96
C GLY A 128 1.56 1.79 -16.39
N GLY A 129 2.52 2.02 -17.29
CA GLY A 129 2.30 1.96 -18.73
C GLY A 129 1.63 3.24 -19.25
N ASP A 130 1.46 3.33 -20.59
CA ASP A 130 0.95 4.55 -21.23
C ASP A 130 -0.50 4.87 -20.85
N ASP A 131 -1.29 3.82 -20.56
CA ASP A 131 -2.72 3.90 -20.24
C ASP A 131 -3.03 3.51 -18.78
N PHE A 132 -1.98 3.33 -17.95
CA PHE A 132 -2.10 2.85 -16.56
C PHE A 132 -2.84 1.51 -16.40
N SER A 133 -2.85 0.65 -17.41
CA SER A 133 -3.48 -0.67 -17.35
C SER A 133 -2.50 -1.81 -17.04
N GLU A 134 -1.24 -1.48 -16.75
CA GLU A 134 -0.23 -2.44 -16.36
C GLU A 134 0.07 -2.29 -14.86
N LEU A 135 -0.07 -3.39 -14.11
CA LEU A 135 0.31 -3.43 -12.70
C LEU A 135 1.76 -3.94 -12.59
N PHE A 136 2.63 -3.09 -12.07
CA PHE A 136 4.01 -3.43 -11.71
C PHE A 136 4.03 -3.88 -10.25
N ILE A 137 4.65 -5.02 -9.99
CA ILE A 137 4.64 -5.68 -8.68
C ILE A 137 6.08 -5.92 -8.27
N THR A 138 6.48 -5.41 -7.12
CA THR A 138 7.78 -5.66 -6.53
C THR A 138 7.72 -6.80 -5.53
N THR A 139 8.81 -7.56 -5.43
CA THR A 139 8.96 -8.67 -4.50
C THR A 139 10.29 -8.57 -3.77
N ALA A 140 10.44 -9.33 -2.67
CA ALA A 140 11.68 -9.35 -1.89
C ALA A 140 12.25 -10.76 -1.79
N SER A 141 13.60 -10.84 -1.80
CA SER A 141 14.35 -12.06 -1.54
C SER A 141 14.70 -12.26 -0.05
N HIS A 142 14.37 -11.30 0.79
CA HIS A 142 14.66 -11.33 2.22
C HIS A 142 13.93 -12.50 2.90
N TYR A 143 14.63 -13.28 3.71
CA TYR A 143 14.16 -14.53 4.33
C TYR A 143 13.65 -15.59 3.35
N THR A 144 14.15 -15.61 2.10
CA THR A 144 13.72 -16.56 1.06
C THR A 144 14.90 -17.43 0.62
N ASP A 145 14.70 -18.75 0.48
CA ASP A 145 15.67 -19.63 -0.19
C ASP A 145 15.53 -19.46 -1.71
N LEU A 146 16.54 -18.84 -2.32
CA LEU A 146 16.56 -18.58 -3.78
C LEU A 146 16.66 -19.86 -4.63
N ARG A 147 16.99 -21.02 -4.04
CA ARG A 147 16.92 -22.32 -4.74
C ARG A 147 15.48 -22.78 -4.93
N GLU A 148 14.59 -22.45 -3.99
CA GLU A 148 13.17 -22.77 -4.04
C GLU A 148 12.37 -21.68 -4.76
N GLN A 149 12.77 -20.42 -4.58
CA GLN A 149 12.10 -19.25 -5.17
C GLN A 149 13.09 -18.37 -5.94
N PRO A 150 13.59 -18.84 -7.11
CA PRO A 150 14.67 -18.16 -7.85
C PRO A 150 14.27 -16.77 -8.39
N LEU A 151 12.99 -16.46 -8.45
CA LEU A 151 12.49 -15.16 -8.88
C LEU A 151 12.19 -14.19 -7.73
N ALA A 152 12.46 -14.57 -6.48
CA ALA A 152 12.28 -13.65 -5.34
C ALA A 152 13.22 -12.44 -5.46
N GLY A 153 12.68 -11.24 -5.25
CA GLY A 153 13.37 -9.96 -5.48
C GLY A 153 13.21 -9.38 -6.89
N SER A 154 12.52 -10.09 -7.79
CA SER A 154 12.21 -9.58 -9.14
C SER A 154 11.05 -8.59 -9.13
N VAL A 155 10.95 -7.81 -10.19
CA VAL A 155 9.77 -7.00 -10.52
C VAL A 155 8.94 -7.75 -11.56
N PHE A 156 7.65 -7.94 -11.28
CA PHE A 156 6.70 -8.53 -12.20
C PHE A 156 5.82 -7.45 -12.83
N ARG A 157 5.29 -7.74 -14.01
CA ARG A 157 4.36 -6.89 -14.71
C ARG A 157 3.20 -7.72 -15.26
N VAL A 158 1.98 -7.25 -15.06
CA VAL A 158 0.78 -7.89 -15.59
C VAL A 158 -0.17 -6.85 -16.18
N LYS A 159 -0.78 -7.17 -17.32
CA LYS A 159 -1.87 -6.37 -17.89
C LYS A 159 -3.15 -6.69 -17.14
N THR A 160 -3.85 -5.65 -16.69
CA THR A 160 -5.12 -5.75 -15.94
C THR A 160 -6.31 -5.32 -16.81
N GLN A 161 -7.52 -5.68 -16.39
CA GLN A 161 -8.77 -5.23 -17.04
C GLN A 161 -9.25 -3.86 -16.54
N THR A 162 -8.60 -3.32 -15.50
CA THR A 162 -8.83 -1.98 -14.97
C THR A 162 -7.57 -1.14 -15.10
N CYS A 163 -7.68 0.16 -14.91
CA CYS A 163 -6.55 1.09 -14.95
C CYS A 163 -6.31 1.68 -13.56
N GLY A 164 -5.07 2.06 -13.29
CA GLY A 164 -4.72 2.87 -12.15
C GLY A 164 -5.14 4.33 -12.33
N LYS A 165 -5.26 5.04 -11.20
CA LYS A 165 -5.42 6.49 -11.23
C LYS A 165 -4.09 7.18 -11.52
N PRO A 166 -4.10 8.43 -12.04
CA PRO A 166 -2.89 9.22 -12.20
C PRO A 166 -2.16 9.40 -10.87
N ILE A 167 -0.84 9.26 -10.88
CA ILE A 167 0.00 9.42 -9.69
C ILE A 167 0.21 10.89 -9.34
N TYR A 168 0.26 11.20 -8.05
CA TYR A 168 0.64 12.53 -7.57
C TYR A 168 2.16 12.68 -7.61
N ARG A 169 2.63 13.79 -8.19
CA ARG A 169 4.06 14.11 -8.22
C ARG A 169 4.43 14.94 -7.00
N PHE A 170 5.57 14.61 -6.40
CA PHE A 170 6.17 15.45 -5.36
C PHE A 170 6.56 16.82 -5.94
N LYS A 171 6.10 17.89 -5.29
CA LYS A 171 6.37 19.30 -5.70
C LYS A 171 7.45 19.91 -4.80
N GLY A 172 8.50 19.20 -4.47
CA GLY A 172 9.63 19.76 -3.74
C GLY A 172 10.44 20.71 -4.62
N ASP A 173 10.96 21.81 -4.05
CA ASP A 173 11.94 22.64 -4.72
C ASP A 173 13.20 21.80 -4.98
N ARG A 174 13.48 21.52 -6.25
CA ARG A 174 14.75 20.92 -6.65
C ARG A 174 15.85 21.98 -6.48
N LYS A 175 16.43 22.06 -5.31
CA LYS A 175 17.75 22.64 -5.09
C LYS A 175 18.79 21.52 -5.05
N TYR A 176 18.92 20.80 -6.15
CA TYR A 176 20.08 19.96 -6.44
C TYR A 176 20.65 20.46 -7.75
N ASP A 177 21.62 21.37 -7.66
CA ASP A 177 22.58 21.67 -8.69
C ASP A 177 23.60 20.52 -8.77
#